data_682ef261c0a7ecf81cc4a6a78ad269c8
#
_entry.id   682ef261c0a7ecf81cc4a6a78ad269c8
#
_cell.length_a   1.000
_cell.length_b   1.000
_cell.length_c   1.000
_cell.angle_alpha   90.00
_cell.angle_beta   90.00
_cell.angle_gamma   90.00
#
_symmetry.space_group_name_H-M   'P 1'
#
loop_
_entity.id
_entity.type
_entity.pdbx_description
1 polymer ?
#
loop_
_entity_poly.entity_id
_entity_poly.type
_entity_poly.pdbx_seq_one_letter_code
_entity_poly.pdbx_strand_id
1 'polypeptide(L)'
;ERLAKVQMEYDKVKEEFEQLNPTTGMAKVYNRVHTLLDKVMRAFVNAKSENLRRFLASLEERTNNYFEKLNKNDFRGLIRIVQTASDSAEIKLFSSNGTPIKNPGGAQETTMYMSLLFAISDLTTLKREEDYPLIFDAPTSSFENFKENVFYNIIDKIQKQCIIVTKDLLEVDKLTGKKTLNEAQIEALTCSVYRIEKQTGYNETDLSTIRTIITPIK
;
A
#
# COMPACT_ATOMS: atom_id res chain seq x y z
N GLU A 1 -45.77 61.23 -5.62
CA GLU A 1 -45.96 59.75 -5.72
C GLU A 1 -44.65 59.00 -5.99
N ARG A 2 -43.84 59.43 -7.00
CA ARG A 2 -42.61 58.75 -7.39
C ARG A 2 -41.53 58.79 -6.29
N LEU A 3 -41.41 59.90 -5.57
CA LEU A 3 -40.46 60.09 -4.50
C LEU A 3 -40.76 59.20 -3.27
N ALA A 4 -42.08 59.05 -2.96
CA ALA A 4 -42.51 58.18 -1.84
C ALA A 4 -42.26 56.70 -2.14
N LYS A 5 -42.41 56.23 -3.40
CA LYS A 5 -42.06 54.87 -3.80
C LYS A 5 -40.56 54.58 -3.66
N VAL A 6 -39.72 55.51 -4.15
CA VAL A 6 -38.25 55.33 -4.07
C VAL A 6 -37.81 55.35 -2.60
N GLN A 7 -38.44 56.17 -1.74
CA GLN A 7 -38.09 56.19 -0.32
C GLN A 7 -38.48 54.85 0.34
N MET A 8 -39.64 54.27 0.04
CA MET A 8 -40.05 52.98 0.57
C MET A 8 -39.12 51.84 0.11
N GLU A 9 -38.69 51.86 -1.16
CA GLU A 9 -37.70 50.85 -1.65
C GLU A 9 -36.35 51.02 -0.96
N TYR A 10 -35.87 52.23 -0.79
CA TYR A 10 -34.64 52.54 -0.07
C TYR A 10 -34.70 52.03 1.39
N ASP A 11 -35.78 52.36 2.09
CA ASP A 11 -35.95 51.92 3.49
C ASP A 11 -35.99 50.42 3.61
N LYS A 12 -36.65 49.76 2.70
CA LYS A 12 -36.69 48.29 2.63
C LYS A 12 -35.32 47.65 2.39
N VAL A 13 -34.57 48.14 1.40
CA VAL A 13 -33.21 47.67 1.12
C VAL A 13 -32.27 47.98 2.26
N LYS A 14 -32.47 49.13 2.92
CA LYS A 14 -31.70 49.50 4.13
C LYS A 14 -31.97 48.57 5.30
N GLU A 15 -33.23 48.21 5.55
CA GLU A 15 -33.59 47.22 6.57
C GLU A 15 -32.98 45.85 6.27
N GLU A 16 -33.08 45.38 5.00
CA GLU A 16 -32.46 44.12 4.57
C GLU A 16 -30.93 44.18 4.75
N PHE A 17 -30.30 45.28 4.37
CA PHE A 17 -28.86 45.49 4.59
C PHE A 17 -28.48 45.51 6.05
N GLU A 18 -29.26 46.17 6.91
CA GLU A 18 -29.01 46.20 8.36
C GLU A 18 -29.21 44.84 9.01
N GLN A 19 -30.16 44.01 8.52
CA GLN A 19 -30.34 42.65 8.97
C GLN A 19 -29.17 41.75 8.56
N LEU A 20 -28.63 41.98 7.38
CA LEU A 20 -27.45 41.25 6.88
C LEU A 20 -26.12 41.79 7.38
N ASN A 21 -26.14 43.01 7.96
CA ASN A 21 -24.92 43.66 8.45
C ASN A 21 -24.39 42.93 9.72
N PRO A 22 -23.10 42.56 9.75
CA PRO A 22 -22.47 41.90 10.88
C PRO A 22 -22.46 42.71 12.21
N THR A 23 -23.02 43.92 12.20
CA THR A 23 -23.17 44.76 13.44
C THR A 23 -24.41 44.40 14.25
N THR A 24 -25.42 43.71 13.68
CA THR A 24 -26.56 43.22 14.49
C THR A 24 -26.11 42.10 15.43
N GLY A 25 -26.71 42.03 16.62
CA GLY A 25 -26.30 41.07 17.66
C GLY A 25 -26.32 39.62 17.18
N MET A 26 -27.34 39.26 16.40
CA MET A 26 -27.49 37.90 15.80
C MET A 26 -26.42 37.62 14.72
N ALA A 27 -26.15 38.59 13.84
CA ALA A 27 -25.12 38.44 12.82
C ALA A 27 -23.71 38.34 13.45
N LYS A 28 -23.44 39.03 14.56
CA LYS A 28 -22.18 38.84 15.31
C LYS A 28 -22.05 37.42 15.88
N VAL A 29 -23.13 36.82 16.37
CA VAL A 29 -23.11 35.44 16.85
C VAL A 29 -22.83 34.48 15.71
N TYR A 30 -23.54 34.61 14.59
CA TYR A 30 -23.30 33.76 13.40
C TYR A 30 -21.88 33.88 12.87
N ASN A 31 -21.34 35.06 12.76
CA ASN A 31 -19.97 35.29 12.35
C ASN A 31 -18.93 34.67 13.32
N ARG A 32 -19.20 34.70 14.60
CA ARG A 32 -18.33 34.03 15.61
C ARG A 32 -18.39 32.53 15.46
N VAL A 33 -19.59 31.95 15.32
CA VAL A 33 -19.78 30.53 15.12
C VAL A 33 -19.10 30.08 13.81
N HIS A 34 -19.33 30.81 12.72
CA HIS A 34 -18.69 30.52 11.43
C HIS A 34 -17.16 30.55 11.55
N THR A 35 -16.61 31.61 12.17
CA THR A 35 -15.16 31.73 12.38
C THR A 35 -14.61 30.60 13.24
N LEU A 36 -15.35 30.16 14.25
CA LEU A 36 -14.94 29.02 15.09
C LEU A 36 -14.94 27.71 14.29
N LEU A 37 -16.01 27.44 13.52
CA LEU A 37 -16.12 26.27 12.67
C LEU A 37 -15.03 26.22 11.60
N ASP A 38 -14.72 27.36 10.98
CA ASP A 38 -13.65 27.46 10.00
C ASP A 38 -12.27 27.16 10.64
N LYS A 39 -12.02 27.67 11.85
CA LYS A 39 -10.79 27.34 12.60
C LYS A 39 -10.70 25.83 12.92
N VAL A 40 -11.80 25.22 13.35
CA VAL A 40 -11.86 23.79 13.64
C VAL A 40 -11.62 22.98 12.37
N MET A 41 -12.31 23.33 11.27
CA MET A 41 -12.12 22.66 9.99
C MET A 41 -10.66 22.75 9.50
N ARG A 42 -10.05 23.95 9.56
CA ARG A 42 -8.63 24.12 9.19
C ARG A 42 -7.70 23.30 10.08
N ALA A 43 -7.98 23.23 11.39
CA ALA A 43 -7.19 22.40 12.29
C ALA A 43 -7.25 20.91 11.91
N PHE A 44 -8.42 20.39 11.57
CA PHE A 44 -8.57 19.01 11.09
C PHE A 44 -7.86 18.77 9.74
N VAL A 45 -8.00 19.67 8.77
CA VAL A 45 -7.33 19.58 7.49
C VAL A 45 -5.80 19.57 7.67
N ASN A 46 -5.29 20.47 8.50
CA ASN A 46 -3.86 20.54 8.80
C ASN A 46 -3.37 19.28 9.53
N ALA A 47 -4.12 18.78 10.51
CA ALA A 47 -3.78 17.56 11.24
C ALA A 47 -3.78 16.34 10.29
N LYS A 48 -4.78 16.20 9.39
CA LYS A 48 -4.82 15.15 8.38
C LYS A 48 -3.59 15.21 7.45
N SER A 49 -3.27 16.39 6.94
CA SER A 49 -2.13 16.60 6.05
C SER A 49 -0.80 16.26 6.73
N GLU A 50 -0.61 16.71 7.95
CA GLU A 50 0.62 16.42 8.72
C GLU A 50 0.72 14.95 9.10
N ASN A 51 -0.38 14.28 9.47
CA ASN A 51 -0.39 12.86 9.75
C ASN A 51 -0.06 12.04 8.50
N LEU A 52 -0.63 12.42 7.33
CA LEU A 52 -0.30 11.77 6.06
C LEU A 52 1.18 11.95 5.72
N ARG A 53 1.71 13.16 5.85
CA ARG A 53 3.12 13.45 5.60
C ARG A 53 4.05 12.60 6.47
N ARG A 54 3.75 12.50 7.76
CA ARG A 54 4.52 11.67 8.71
C ARG A 54 4.41 10.19 8.37
N PHE A 55 3.21 9.73 8.02
CA PHE A 55 2.99 8.35 7.59
C PHE A 55 3.81 8.01 6.35
N LEU A 56 3.74 8.84 5.30
CA LEU A 56 4.49 8.61 4.06
C LEU A 56 6.01 8.66 4.29
N ALA A 57 6.51 9.55 5.14
CA ALA A 57 7.93 9.59 5.50
C ALA A 57 8.37 8.31 6.23
N SER A 58 7.58 7.83 7.19
CA SER A 58 7.88 6.58 7.89
C SER A 58 7.79 5.36 6.97
N LEU A 59 6.82 5.37 6.04
CA LEU A 59 6.67 4.32 5.04
C LEU A 59 7.87 4.30 4.09
N GLU A 60 8.31 5.46 3.60
CA GLU A 60 9.49 5.59 2.74
C GLU A 60 10.76 5.06 3.42
N GLU A 61 10.99 5.45 4.67
CA GLU A 61 12.15 4.99 5.45
C GLU A 61 12.14 3.46 5.60
N ARG A 62 11.02 2.88 6.02
CA ARG A 62 10.92 1.42 6.19
C ARG A 62 11.02 0.68 4.88
N THR A 63 10.40 1.20 3.82
CA THR A 63 10.50 0.63 2.47
C THR A 63 11.95 0.56 2.02
N ASN A 64 12.73 1.62 2.23
CA ASN A 64 14.15 1.64 1.89
C ASN A 64 14.97 0.65 2.73
N ASN A 65 14.63 0.46 4.01
CA ASN A 65 15.29 -0.52 4.87
C ASN A 65 15.08 -1.97 4.36
N TYR A 66 13.88 -2.29 3.87
CA TYR A 66 13.61 -3.59 3.24
C TYR A 66 14.24 -3.70 1.86
N PHE A 67 14.20 -2.63 1.07
CA PHE A 67 14.81 -2.59 -0.25
C PHE A 67 16.31 -2.83 -0.19
N GLU A 68 17.02 -2.22 0.75
CA GLU A 68 18.44 -2.44 0.97
C GLU A 68 18.74 -3.90 1.32
N LYS A 69 17.94 -4.52 2.20
CA LYS A 69 18.11 -5.93 2.57
C LYS A 69 17.94 -6.86 1.38
N LEU A 70 16.85 -6.68 0.60
CA LEU A 70 16.52 -7.50 -0.57
C LEU A 70 17.50 -7.28 -1.74
N ASN A 71 18.15 -6.12 -1.79
CA ASN A 71 19.06 -5.72 -2.87
C ASN A 71 20.54 -5.70 -2.47
N LYS A 72 20.93 -6.35 -1.39
CA LYS A 72 22.26 -6.24 -0.77
C LYS A 72 23.43 -6.45 -1.73
N ASN A 73 23.28 -7.32 -2.73
CA ASN A 73 24.33 -7.66 -3.69
C ASN A 73 24.01 -7.22 -5.12
N ASP A 74 23.06 -6.35 -5.29
CA ASP A 74 22.57 -5.91 -6.60
C ASP A 74 22.58 -4.36 -6.67
N PHE A 75 21.62 -3.81 -7.36
CA PHE A 75 21.44 -2.39 -7.59
C PHE A 75 21.30 -1.59 -6.29
N ARG A 76 22.15 -0.58 -6.11
CA ARG A 76 22.00 0.39 -5.02
C ARG A 76 21.17 1.56 -5.49
N GLY A 77 19.99 1.68 -4.93
CA GLY A 77 19.06 2.75 -5.24
C GLY A 77 18.24 3.16 -4.03
N LEU A 78 17.34 4.10 -4.25
CA LEU A 78 16.49 4.67 -3.24
C LEU A 78 15.05 4.74 -3.75
N ILE A 79 14.11 4.31 -2.93
CA ILE A 79 12.69 4.46 -3.21
C ILE A 79 12.23 5.80 -2.62
N ARG A 80 11.47 6.57 -3.40
CA ARG A 80 10.79 7.78 -2.96
C ARG A 80 9.28 7.61 -3.10
N ILE A 81 8.57 8.03 -2.08
CA ILE A 81 7.11 8.06 -2.06
C ILE A 81 6.68 9.51 -2.15
N VAL A 82 6.23 9.93 -3.32
CA VAL A 82 5.89 11.32 -3.62
C VAL A 82 4.40 11.50 -3.62
N GLN A 83 3.89 12.33 -2.72
CA GLN A 83 2.49 12.70 -2.74
C GLN A 83 2.18 13.54 -3.99
N THR A 84 1.25 13.07 -4.83
CA THR A 84 0.87 13.72 -6.09
C THR A 84 -0.43 14.53 -5.98
N ALA A 85 -1.30 14.14 -5.05
CA ALA A 85 -2.54 14.84 -4.71
C ALA A 85 -2.87 14.65 -3.23
N SER A 86 -3.99 15.20 -2.77
CA SER A 86 -4.42 15.12 -1.36
C SER A 86 -4.59 13.69 -0.83
N ASP A 87 -4.84 12.73 -1.72
CA ASP A 87 -5.19 11.34 -1.43
C ASP A 87 -4.46 10.32 -2.30
N SER A 88 -3.44 10.75 -3.06
CA SER A 88 -2.65 9.89 -3.93
C SER A 88 -1.15 10.10 -3.76
N ALA A 89 -0.39 9.02 -3.91
CA ALA A 89 1.06 9.02 -3.87
C ALA A 89 1.62 8.11 -4.97
N GLU A 90 2.74 8.50 -5.54
CA GLU A 90 3.52 7.70 -6.49
C GLU A 90 4.78 7.17 -5.84
N ILE A 91 5.13 5.94 -6.20
CA ILE A 91 6.37 5.29 -5.77
C ILE A 91 7.35 5.36 -6.94
N LYS A 92 8.54 5.90 -6.67
CA LYS A 92 9.59 6.07 -7.69
C LYS A 92 10.90 5.48 -7.20
N LEU A 93 11.57 4.76 -8.10
CA LEU A 93 12.91 4.24 -7.86
C LEU A 93 13.94 5.23 -8.40
N PHE A 94 14.95 5.52 -7.60
CA PHE A 94 16.08 6.38 -7.95
C PHE A 94 17.38 5.59 -7.85
N SER A 95 18.32 5.91 -8.69
CA SER A 95 19.69 5.44 -8.56
C SER A 95 20.40 6.14 -7.39
N SER A 96 21.56 5.63 -6.98
CA SER A 96 22.36 6.20 -5.90
C SER A 96 22.80 7.65 -6.13
N ASN A 97 22.84 8.10 -7.39
CA ASN A 97 23.16 9.48 -7.76
C ASN A 97 21.91 10.39 -7.83
N GLY A 98 20.74 9.89 -7.43
CA GLY A 98 19.49 10.66 -7.41
C GLY A 98 18.77 10.77 -8.76
N THR A 99 19.16 10.01 -9.78
CA THR A 99 18.47 10.00 -11.07
C THR A 99 17.27 9.05 -11.01
N PRO A 100 16.05 9.48 -11.41
CA PRO A 100 14.88 8.61 -11.42
C PRO A 100 15.00 7.53 -12.49
N ILE A 101 14.67 6.29 -12.13
CA ILE A 101 14.64 5.14 -13.03
C ILE A 101 13.23 5.03 -13.58
N LYS A 102 13.07 5.30 -14.88
CA LYS A 102 11.75 5.31 -15.52
C LYS A 102 11.19 3.90 -15.77
N ASN A 103 12.08 2.97 -16.10
CA ASN A 103 11.70 1.58 -16.43
C ASN A 103 12.60 0.63 -15.64
N PRO A 104 12.28 0.32 -14.38
CA PRO A 104 13.02 -0.68 -13.61
C PRO A 104 12.86 -2.05 -14.27
N GLY A 105 13.88 -2.89 -14.20
CA GLY A 105 13.77 -4.30 -14.60
C GLY A 105 12.79 -5.04 -13.71
N GLY A 106 12.20 -6.14 -14.20
CA GLY A 106 11.16 -6.87 -13.47
C GLY A 106 11.55 -7.28 -12.05
N ALA A 107 12.81 -7.73 -11.84
CA ALA A 107 13.30 -8.05 -10.51
C ALA A 107 13.40 -6.81 -9.59
N GLN A 108 13.78 -5.65 -10.13
CA GLN A 108 13.85 -4.39 -9.37
C GLN A 108 12.46 -3.89 -8.98
N GLU A 109 11.52 -3.98 -9.92
CA GLU A 109 10.13 -3.61 -9.68
C GLU A 109 9.48 -4.51 -8.62
N THR A 110 9.65 -5.83 -8.74
CA THR A 110 9.19 -6.79 -7.73
C THR A 110 9.81 -6.51 -6.37
N THR A 111 11.13 -6.27 -6.31
CA THR A 111 11.81 -5.92 -5.06
C THR A 111 11.26 -4.64 -4.42
N MET A 112 10.98 -3.62 -5.25
CA MET A 112 10.40 -2.35 -4.79
C MET A 112 9.02 -2.57 -4.16
N TYR A 113 8.12 -3.29 -4.83
CA TYR A 113 6.77 -3.55 -4.31
C TYR A 113 6.78 -4.46 -3.08
N MET A 114 7.65 -5.47 -3.04
CA MET A 114 7.82 -6.32 -1.85
C MET A 114 8.31 -5.52 -0.65
N SER A 115 9.28 -4.64 -0.86
CA SER A 115 9.80 -3.76 0.19
C SER A 115 8.71 -2.86 0.77
N LEU A 116 7.86 -2.31 -0.10
CA LEU A 116 6.71 -1.50 0.30
C LEU A 116 5.70 -2.32 1.10
N LEU A 117 5.37 -3.52 0.63
CA LEU A 117 4.40 -4.40 1.30
C LEU A 117 4.87 -4.78 2.70
N PHE A 118 6.15 -5.12 2.87
CA PHE A 118 6.73 -5.39 4.19
C PHE A 118 6.71 -4.16 5.09
N ALA A 119 7.01 -2.98 4.56
CA ALA A 119 6.94 -1.73 5.31
C ALA A 119 5.51 -1.40 5.78
N ILE A 120 4.51 -1.61 4.93
CA ILE A 120 3.09 -1.46 5.29
C ILE A 120 2.74 -2.48 6.39
N SER A 121 3.15 -3.73 6.23
CA SER A 121 2.92 -4.78 7.23
C SER A 121 3.47 -4.39 8.60
N ASP A 122 4.70 -3.89 8.67
CA ASP A 122 5.31 -3.41 9.92
C ASP A 122 4.51 -2.26 10.55
N LEU A 123 4.12 -1.27 9.75
CA LEU A 123 3.39 -0.10 10.24
C LEU A 123 2.01 -0.47 10.77
N THR A 124 1.30 -1.41 10.14
CA THR A 124 -0.01 -1.88 10.60
C THR A 124 0.10 -2.69 11.89
N THR A 125 1.12 -3.54 12.01
CA THR A 125 1.38 -4.32 13.23
C THR A 125 1.67 -3.39 14.42
N LEU A 126 2.49 -2.35 14.22
CA LEU A 126 2.81 -1.37 15.28
C LEU A 126 1.59 -0.59 15.77
N LYS A 127 0.64 -0.32 14.89
CA LYS A 127 -0.59 0.42 15.25
C LYS A 127 -1.68 -0.46 15.85
N ARG A 128 -1.45 -1.77 15.98
CA ARG A 128 -2.44 -2.77 16.45
C ARG A 128 -3.75 -2.72 15.63
N GLU A 129 -3.64 -2.41 14.36
CA GLU A 129 -4.74 -2.54 13.42
C GLU A 129 -4.99 -4.03 13.11
N GLU A 130 -6.12 -4.35 12.46
CA GLU A 130 -6.51 -5.73 12.16
C GLU A 130 -5.39 -6.51 11.44
N ASP A 131 -5.16 -7.75 11.88
CA ASP A 131 -4.15 -8.62 11.27
C ASP A 131 -4.72 -9.29 10.03
N TYR A 132 -4.42 -8.73 8.86
CA TYR A 132 -4.71 -9.38 7.59
C TYR A 132 -3.58 -10.32 7.19
N PRO A 133 -3.90 -11.54 6.69
CA PRO A 133 -2.88 -12.43 6.14
C PRO A 133 -2.23 -11.81 4.89
N LEU A 134 -0.94 -12.03 4.73
CA LEU A 134 -0.23 -11.70 3.51
C LEU A 134 -0.31 -12.90 2.55
N ILE A 135 -0.76 -12.66 1.34
CA ILE A 135 -0.88 -13.69 0.31
C ILE A 135 0.07 -13.30 -0.84
N PHE A 136 0.97 -14.22 -1.17
CA PHE A 136 1.94 -14.05 -2.24
C PHE A 136 1.73 -15.13 -3.31
N ASP A 137 1.59 -14.69 -4.56
CA ASP A 137 1.55 -15.58 -5.71
C ASP A 137 2.85 -15.46 -6.51
N ALA A 138 3.65 -16.51 -6.49
CA ALA A 138 4.96 -16.62 -7.14
C ALA A 138 5.88 -15.39 -6.92
N PRO A 139 6.06 -14.91 -5.68
CA PRO A 139 6.73 -13.63 -5.39
C PRO A 139 8.21 -13.62 -5.81
N THR A 140 8.83 -14.78 -5.84
CA THR A 140 10.25 -15.00 -6.07
C THR A 140 10.56 -15.33 -7.54
N SER A 141 9.55 -15.43 -8.40
CA SER A 141 9.69 -15.87 -9.80
C SER A 141 10.68 -15.05 -10.65
N SER A 142 10.96 -13.82 -10.24
CA SER A 142 11.94 -12.92 -10.86
C SER A 142 13.22 -12.75 -10.04
N PHE A 143 13.37 -13.47 -8.94
CA PHE A 143 14.50 -13.37 -8.04
C PHE A 143 15.57 -14.41 -8.38
N GLU A 144 16.82 -14.05 -8.11
CA GLU A 144 17.93 -15.00 -8.01
C GLU A 144 17.93 -15.68 -6.63
N ASN A 145 18.57 -16.83 -6.51
CA ASN A 145 18.61 -17.64 -5.29
C ASN A 145 18.97 -16.85 -4.02
N PHE A 146 19.84 -15.85 -4.15
CA PHE A 146 20.21 -15.01 -3.02
C PHE A 146 19.03 -14.17 -2.51
N LYS A 147 18.31 -13.52 -3.42
CA LYS A 147 17.15 -12.68 -3.08
C LYS A 147 15.99 -13.52 -2.54
N GLU A 148 15.80 -14.72 -3.09
CA GLU A 148 14.84 -15.70 -2.62
C GLU A 148 15.09 -16.07 -1.15
N ASN A 149 16.32 -16.42 -0.79
CA ASN A 149 16.69 -16.72 0.60
C ASN A 149 16.45 -15.52 1.53
N VAL A 150 16.78 -14.30 1.09
CA VAL A 150 16.52 -13.10 1.89
C VAL A 150 15.01 -12.85 2.07
N PHE A 151 14.22 -13.07 1.03
CA PHE A 151 12.77 -12.96 1.09
C PHE A 151 12.18 -13.91 2.14
N TYR A 152 12.52 -15.21 2.10
CA TYR A 152 12.05 -16.17 3.08
C TYR A 152 12.53 -15.85 4.50
N ASN A 153 13.76 -15.38 4.68
CA ASN A 153 14.26 -14.91 5.98
C ASN A 153 13.50 -13.69 6.53
N ILE A 154 12.97 -12.83 5.66
CA ILE A 154 12.11 -11.71 6.07
C ILE A 154 10.75 -12.22 6.48
N ILE A 155 10.15 -13.11 5.68
CA ILE A 155 8.83 -13.71 5.95
C ILE A 155 8.83 -14.44 7.30
N ASP A 156 9.88 -15.21 7.59
CA ASP A 156 10.00 -15.95 8.86
C ASP A 156 10.01 -15.04 10.10
N LYS A 157 10.37 -13.78 9.93
CA LYS A 157 10.40 -12.78 11.01
C LYS A 157 9.13 -11.92 11.11
N ILE A 158 8.26 -12.00 10.11
CA ILE A 158 7.00 -11.25 10.11
C ILE A 158 6.02 -11.94 11.06
N GLN A 159 5.52 -11.20 12.05
CA GLN A 159 4.52 -11.70 13.02
C GLN A 159 3.11 -11.67 12.44
N LYS A 160 2.93 -12.19 11.22
CA LYS A 160 1.64 -12.28 10.53
C LYS A 160 1.52 -13.61 9.82
N GLN A 161 0.29 -14.05 9.60
CA GLN A 161 0.04 -15.20 8.74
C GLN A 161 0.44 -14.88 7.30
N CYS A 162 1.34 -15.69 6.73
CA CYS A 162 1.75 -15.57 5.33
C CYS A 162 1.34 -16.84 4.58
N ILE A 163 0.71 -16.67 3.42
CA ILE A 163 0.37 -17.75 2.49
C ILE A 163 1.17 -17.50 1.22
N ILE A 164 2.04 -18.43 0.85
CA ILE A 164 2.91 -18.29 -0.31
C ILE A 164 2.61 -19.44 -1.29
N VAL A 165 2.20 -19.07 -2.49
CA VAL A 165 2.06 -20.01 -3.61
C VAL A 165 3.33 -19.90 -4.46
N THR A 166 4.11 -20.96 -4.55
CA THR A 166 5.40 -20.92 -5.26
C THR A 166 5.71 -22.22 -5.97
N LYS A 167 6.65 -22.16 -6.91
CA LYS A 167 7.29 -23.31 -7.56
C LYS A 167 8.72 -23.54 -7.09
N ASP A 168 9.24 -22.70 -6.23
CA ASP A 168 10.66 -22.69 -5.82
C ASP A 168 11.06 -23.97 -5.08
N LEU A 169 10.10 -24.66 -4.47
CA LEU A 169 10.29 -25.95 -3.81
C LEU A 169 10.32 -27.14 -4.78
N LEU A 170 10.28 -26.87 -6.08
CA LEU A 170 10.33 -27.90 -7.13
C LEU A 170 11.67 -27.88 -7.85
N GLU A 171 12.36 -29.00 -7.86
CA GLU A 171 13.50 -29.23 -8.72
C GLU A 171 13.06 -29.81 -10.06
N VAL A 172 13.64 -29.31 -11.14
CA VAL A 172 13.38 -29.81 -12.50
C VAL A 172 14.61 -30.56 -12.96
N ASP A 173 14.46 -31.84 -13.18
CA ASP A 173 15.48 -32.65 -13.85
C ASP A 173 15.67 -32.13 -15.29
N LYS A 174 16.86 -31.64 -15.58
CA LYS A 174 17.20 -31.01 -16.88
C LYS A 174 17.13 -31.99 -18.06
N LEU A 175 17.24 -33.28 -17.80
CA LEU A 175 17.24 -34.32 -18.86
C LEU A 175 15.83 -34.80 -19.17
N THR A 176 15.04 -35.04 -18.11
CA THR A 176 13.71 -35.66 -18.26
C THR A 176 12.58 -34.63 -18.17
N GLY A 177 12.85 -33.40 -17.73
CA GLY A 177 11.83 -32.38 -17.43
C GLY A 177 10.93 -32.73 -16.22
N LYS A 178 11.24 -33.83 -15.52
CA LYS A 178 10.45 -34.27 -14.37
C LYS A 178 10.64 -33.31 -13.20
N LYS A 179 9.53 -32.92 -12.58
CA LYS A 179 9.52 -32.08 -11.38
C LYS A 179 9.46 -32.95 -10.13
N THR A 180 10.39 -32.74 -9.23
CA THR A 180 10.47 -33.41 -7.92
C THR A 180 10.49 -32.34 -6.83
N LEU A 181 10.08 -32.72 -5.62
CA LEU A 181 10.16 -31.82 -4.47
C LEU A 181 11.61 -31.74 -3.97
N ASN A 182 12.05 -30.54 -3.63
CA ASN A 182 13.30 -30.33 -2.93
C ASN A 182 13.10 -30.60 -1.43
N GLU A 183 13.29 -31.84 -1.02
CA GLU A 183 13.05 -32.29 0.36
C GLU A 183 13.94 -31.54 1.37
N ALA A 184 15.20 -31.28 1.02
CA ALA A 184 16.12 -30.56 1.89
C ALA A 184 15.67 -29.12 2.17
N GLN A 185 15.16 -28.45 1.16
CA GLN A 185 14.64 -27.09 1.30
C GLN A 185 13.33 -27.08 2.10
N ILE A 186 12.45 -28.05 1.87
CA ILE A 186 11.20 -28.21 2.64
C ILE A 186 11.48 -28.48 4.11
N GLU A 187 12.45 -29.34 4.42
CA GLU A 187 12.84 -29.62 5.82
C GLU A 187 13.38 -28.39 6.54
N ALA A 188 14.08 -27.51 5.83
CA ALA A 188 14.64 -26.27 6.40
C ALA A 188 13.57 -25.21 6.72
N LEU A 189 12.36 -25.28 6.11
CA LEU A 189 11.29 -24.34 6.39
C LEU A 189 10.66 -24.59 7.76
N THR A 190 10.27 -23.50 8.45
CA THR A 190 9.58 -23.56 9.77
C THR A 190 8.05 -23.59 9.66
N CYS A 191 7.51 -23.43 8.44
CA CYS A 191 6.08 -23.37 8.15
C CYS A 191 5.50 -24.70 7.67
N SER A 192 4.16 -24.79 7.64
CA SER A 192 3.44 -25.91 7.00
C SER A 192 3.53 -25.80 5.49
N VAL A 193 3.79 -26.92 4.83
CA VAL A 193 3.94 -27.00 3.37
C VAL A 193 2.87 -27.91 2.79
N TYR A 194 2.20 -27.42 1.75
CA TYR A 194 1.15 -28.16 1.05
C TYR A 194 1.50 -28.25 -0.43
N ARG A 195 1.23 -29.41 -1.02
CA ARG A 195 1.33 -29.63 -2.46
C ARG A 195 -0.03 -29.44 -3.09
N ILE A 196 -0.07 -28.69 -4.20
CA ILE A 196 -1.28 -28.43 -4.97
C ILE A 196 -1.11 -29.11 -6.34
N GLU A 197 -1.99 -30.04 -6.65
CA GLU A 197 -1.96 -30.81 -7.91
C GLU A 197 -3.33 -30.84 -8.55
N LYS A 198 -3.34 -30.98 -9.89
CA LYS A 198 -4.56 -31.32 -10.62
C LYS A 198 -4.88 -32.80 -10.41
N GLN A 199 -6.14 -33.10 -10.15
CA GLN A 199 -6.60 -34.49 -10.12
C GLN A 199 -6.45 -35.12 -11.50
N THR A 200 -5.99 -36.36 -11.56
CA THR A 200 -5.91 -37.15 -12.80
C THR A 200 -7.30 -37.44 -13.36
N GLY A 201 -7.42 -37.57 -14.71
CA GLY A 201 -8.68 -37.92 -15.35
C GLY A 201 -9.61 -36.73 -15.65
N TYR A 202 -9.12 -35.49 -15.58
CA TYR A 202 -9.87 -34.34 -16.09
C TYR A 202 -9.91 -34.28 -17.62
N ASN A 203 -10.98 -33.68 -18.14
CA ASN A 203 -11.09 -33.42 -19.57
C ASN A 203 -10.39 -32.11 -19.94
N GLU A 204 -9.37 -32.13 -20.78
CA GLU A 204 -8.59 -30.95 -21.19
C GLU A 204 -9.43 -29.90 -21.94
N THR A 205 -10.53 -30.32 -22.57
CA THR A 205 -11.43 -29.43 -23.31
C THR A 205 -12.56 -28.86 -22.44
N ASP A 206 -12.73 -29.35 -21.21
CA ASP A 206 -13.77 -28.90 -20.27
C ASP A 206 -13.15 -28.50 -18.94
N LEU A 207 -12.94 -27.20 -18.76
CA LEU A 207 -12.35 -26.63 -17.54
C LEU A 207 -13.17 -26.93 -16.27
N SER A 208 -14.47 -27.22 -16.39
CA SER A 208 -15.32 -27.55 -15.25
C SER A 208 -14.98 -28.91 -14.62
N THR A 209 -14.27 -29.76 -15.32
CA THR A 209 -13.85 -31.09 -14.84
C THR A 209 -12.53 -31.03 -14.06
N ILE A 210 -11.81 -29.93 -14.11
CA ILE A 210 -10.53 -29.77 -13.40
C ILE A 210 -10.82 -29.65 -11.91
N ARG A 211 -10.25 -30.58 -11.15
CA ARG A 211 -10.27 -30.54 -9.68
C ARG A 211 -8.84 -30.42 -9.15
N THR A 212 -8.69 -29.68 -8.09
CA THR A 212 -7.41 -29.50 -7.41
C THR A 212 -7.40 -30.30 -6.13
N ILE A 213 -6.31 -31.04 -5.89
CA ILE A 213 -6.05 -31.76 -4.64
C ILE A 213 -4.98 -30.98 -3.88
N ILE A 214 -5.20 -30.76 -2.59
CA ILE A 214 -4.25 -30.15 -1.66
C ILE A 214 -3.81 -31.23 -0.69
N THR A 215 -2.52 -31.54 -0.70
CA THR A 215 -1.94 -32.60 0.16
C THR A 215 -0.89 -31.97 1.08
N PRO A 216 -0.98 -32.14 2.41
CA PRO A 216 0.07 -31.70 3.32
C PRO A 216 1.33 -32.51 3.07
N ILE A 217 2.49 -31.81 3.09
CA ILE A 217 3.83 -32.43 2.97
C ILE A 217 4.57 -32.31 4.31
N LYS A 218 4.39 -31.17 4.98
CA LYS A 218 5.00 -30.86 6.28
C LYS A 218 4.02 -30.13 7.18
#